data_cb58944878c94d7da46a89871e31d57b
#
_entry.id   cb58944878c94d7da46a89871e31d57b
#
_cell.length_a   1.000
_cell.length_b   1.000
_cell.length_c   1.000
_cell.angle_alpha   90.00
_cell.angle_beta   90.00
_cell.angle_gamma   90.00
#
_symmetry.space_group_name_H-M   'P 1'
#
loop_
_entity.id
_entity.type
_entity.pdbx_description
1 polymer ?
#
loop_
_entity_poly.entity_id
_entity_poly.type
_entity_poly.pdbx_seq_one_letter_code
_entity_poly.pdbx_strand_id
1 'polypeptide(L)'
;MLLIITLKVEKMNYSKIKKYDISNGCGIRCSIWVTGCNFHCPECFNPELWDKNAGELFDDLAKEKVFSYLRDEHCDGLSVLGGEPLLQGEDMLNFLKEVRFYFPEKTIWLWTGYEISSLKKNSVEYEIIKQCDYVVDGRFKTDLAGKNLRFRGSSNQIIWRNENGNFIEANDIENNERFKK
;
A
#
# COMPACT_ATOMS: atom_id res chain seq x y z
N MET A 1 41.47 -14.21 1.45
CA MET A 1 40.19 -14.84 1.82
C MET A 1 39.19 -13.72 1.98
N LEU A 2 38.46 -13.42 0.89
CA LEU A 2 37.47 -12.32 0.90
C LEU A 2 36.24 -12.81 1.68
N LEU A 3 35.95 -12.20 2.80
CA LEU A 3 34.70 -12.44 3.54
C LEU A 3 33.57 -11.78 2.73
N ILE A 4 32.80 -12.56 1.99
CA ILE A 4 31.55 -12.09 1.38
C ILE A 4 30.56 -12.02 2.55
N ILE A 5 30.42 -10.81 3.12
CA ILE A 5 29.31 -10.51 4.03
C ILE A 5 28.06 -10.46 3.16
N THR A 6 27.35 -11.57 3.05
CA THR A 6 26.01 -11.59 2.51
C THR A 6 25.12 -10.86 3.50
N LEU A 7 24.89 -9.56 3.25
CA LEU A 7 23.83 -8.84 3.93
C LEU A 7 22.54 -9.57 3.59
N LYS A 8 21.95 -10.21 4.59
CA LYS A 8 20.65 -10.85 4.47
C LYS A 8 19.63 -9.74 4.30
N VAL A 9 19.31 -9.39 3.06
CA VAL A 9 18.21 -8.49 2.78
C VAL A 9 16.96 -9.17 3.29
N GLU A 10 16.37 -8.62 4.35
CA GLU A 10 15.09 -9.15 4.87
C GLU A 10 14.04 -8.87 3.79
N LYS A 11 13.61 -9.91 3.12
CA LYS A 11 12.58 -9.82 2.09
C LYS A 11 11.21 -9.64 2.74
N MET A 12 10.34 -8.85 2.10
CA MET A 12 8.98 -8.67 2.59
C MET A 12 8.15 -9.94 2.43
N ASN A 13 7.21 -10.14 3.36
CA ASN A 13 6.20 -11.19 3.28
C ASN A 13 4.83 -10.59 2.94
N TYR A 14 3.96 -11.43 2.39
CA TYR A 14 2.57 -11.08 2.11
C TYR A 14 1.62 -12.19 2.54
N SER A 15 0.42 -11.83 2.88
CA SER A 15 -0.66 -12.76 3.24
C SER A 15 -1.55 -13.10 2.05
N LYS A 16 -1.80 -12.13 1.18
CA LYS A 16 -2.79 -12.28 0.11
C LYS A 16 -2.47 -11.39 -1.08
N ILE A 17 -2.72 -11.92 -2.28
CA ILE A 17 -2.82 -11.18 -3.54
C ILE A 17 -4.20 -11.44 -4.15
N LYS A 18 -4.98 -10.37 -4.38
CA LYS A 18 -6.34 -10.44 -4.95
C LYS A 18 -6.37 -9.78 -6.32
N LYS A 19 -6.81 -10.51 -7.35
CA LYS A 19 -6.82 -10.03 -8.74
C LYS A 19 -7.85 -8.92 -8.98
N TYR A 20 -9.08 -9.10 -8.56
CA TYR A 20 -10.17 -8.15 -8.79
C TYR A 20 -10.70 -7.65 -7.46
N ASP A 21 -10.17 -6.54 -7.02
CA ASP A 21 -10.58 -5.85 -5.81
C ASP A 21 -11.24 -4.52 -6.16
N ILE A 22 -12.44 -4.31 -5.65
CA ILE A 22 -13.24 -3.10 -5.89
C ILE A 22 -13.45 -2.29 -4.61
N SER A 23 -12.83 -2.72 -3.51
CA SER A 23 -13.04 -2.14 -2.18
C SER A 23 -11.88 -1.25 -1.72
N ASN A 24 -10.71 -1.48 -2.29
CA ASN A 24 -9.48 -0.81 -1.86
C ASN A 24 -8.95 0.13 -2.96
N GLY A 25 -9.53 1.32 -3.06
CA GLY A 25 -9.22 2.33 -4.06
C GLY A 25 -10.19 2.35 -5.23
N CYS A 26 -9.99 3.29 -6.14
CA CYS A 26 -10.86 3.51 -7.29
C CYS A 26 -10.62 2.47 -8.39
N GLY A 27 -11.71 2.01 -9.01
CA GLY A 27 -11.67 1.06 -10.12
C GLY A 27 -11.49 -0.40 -9.68
N ILE A 28 -11.08 -1.25 -10.62
CA ILE A 28 -10.76 -2.66 -10.39
C ILE A 28 -9.27 -2.78 -10.13
N ARG A 29 -8.89 -3.32 -8.97
CA ARG A 29 -7.52 -3.29 -8.48
C ARG A 29 -6.92 -4.69 -8.36
N CYS A 30 -5.62 -4.78 -8.57
CA CYS A 30 -4.80 -5.83 -7.97
C CYS A 30 -4.42 -5.38 -6.56
N SER A 31 -4.81 -6.12 -5.53
CA SER A 31 -4.49 -5.74 -4.14
C SER A 31 -3.56 -6.74 -3.50
N ILE A 32 -2.54 -6.24 -2.78
CA ILE A 32 -1.59 -7.03 -2.01
C ILE A 32 -1.66 -6.63 -0.53
N TRP A 33 -1.74 -7.62 0.35
CA TRP A 33 -1.68 -7.46 1.81
C TRP A 33 -0.32 -7.92 2.31
N VAL A 34 0.56 -6.97 2.64
CA VAL A 34 1.86 -7.27 3.26
C VAL A 34 1.69 -7.63 4.74
N THR A 35 2.70 -8.28 5.32
CA THR A 35 2.73 -8.64 6.74
C THR A 35 3.79 -7.83 7.48
N GLY A 36 3.68 -7.77 8.80
CA GLY A 36 4.49 -6.93 9.67
C GLY A 36 3.84 -5.56 9.91
N CYS A 37 3.45 -5.30 11.16
CA CYS A 37 2.94 -4.01 11.60
C CYS A 37 3.31 -3.77 13.07
N ASN A 38 3.83 -2.59 13.38
CA ASN A 38 4.21 -2.20 14.73
C ASN A 38 3.17 -1.31 15.45
N PHE A 39 2.07 -0.95 14.76
CA PHE A 39 1.06 -0.07 15.34
C PHE A 39 0.10 -0.75 16.29
N HIS A 40 -0.27 -2.01 16.03
CA HIS A 40 -1.19 -2.79 16.86
C HIS A 40 -2.46 -2.00 17.24
N CYS A 41 -3.11 -1.38 16.26
CA CYS A 41 -4.32 -0.58 16.49
C CYS A 41 -5.41 -1.44 17.16
N PRO A 42 -6.10 -0.91 18.20
CA PRO A 42 -7.26 -1.58 18.78
C PRO A 42 -8.31 -1.89 17.69
N GLU A 43 -8.86 -3.10 17.71
CA GLU A 43 -9.84 -3.60 16.73
C GLU A 43 -9.36 -3.49 15.26
N CYS A 44 -8.06 -3.68 15.05
CA CYS A 44 -7.49 -3.77 13.69
C CYS A 44 -8.26 -4.79 12.85
N PHE A 45 -8.52 -4.48 11.59
CA PHE A 45 -9.22 -5.41 10.67
C PHE A 45 -8.41 -6.66 10.34
N ASN A 46 -7.07 -6.60 10.47
CA ASN A 46 -6.16 -7.68 10.10
C ASN A 46 -5.08 -7.89 11.18
N PRO A 47 -5.45 -8.25 12.43
CA PRO A 47 -4.46 -8.42 13.51
C PRO A 47 -3.49 -9.57 13.24
N GLU A 48 -3.89 -10.55 12.41
CA GLU A 48 -3.04 -11.65 11.96
C GLU A 48 -1.85 -11.21 11.10
N LEU A 49 -1.89 -9.98 10.56
CA LEU A 49 -0.82 -9.41 9.75
C LEU A 49 0.22 -8.61 10.56
N TRP A 50 0.13 -8.59 11.89
CA TRP A 50 1.12 -7.88 12.71
C TRP A 50 2.49 -8.58 12.73
N ASP A 51 2.50 -9.93 12.68
CA ASP A 51 3.75 -10.70 12.61
C ASP A 51 4.38 -10.58 11.22
N LYS A 52 5.61 -10.04 11.16
CA LYS A 52 6.37 -9.91 9.92
C LYS A 52 6.71 -11.25 9.25
N ASN A 53 6.70 -12.34 10.01
CA ASN A 53 6.97 -13.68 9.49
C ASN A 53 5.70 -14.43 9.05
N ALA A 54 4.52 -13.82 9.22
CA ALA A 54 3.28 -14.40 8.74
C ALA A 54 3.22 -14.41 7.20
N GLY A 55 2.37 -15.31 6.66
CA GLY A 55 2.15 -15.41 5.22
C GLY A 55 3.29 -16.06 4.47
N GLU A 56 3.47 -15.66 3.24
CA GLU A 56 4.45 -16.20 2.28
C GLU A 56 5.50 -15.15 1.92
N LEU A 57 6.67 -15.59 1.51
CA LEU A 57 7.72 -14.71 1.01
C LEU A 57 7.28 -14.06 -0.31
N PHE A 58 7.42 -12.74 -0.42
CA PHE A 58 7.20 -12.02 -1.67
C PHE A 58 8.42 -12.19 -2.59
N ASP A 59 8.46 -13.33 -3.25
CA ASP A 59 9.51 -13.71 -4.21
C ASP A 59 9.18 -13.28 -5.65
N ASP A 60 10.03 -13.68 -6.58
CA ASP A 60 9.82 -13.36 -8.01
C ASP A 60 8.54 -14.00 -8.58
N LEU A 61 8.08 -15.14 -8.04
CA LEU A 61 6.82 -15.75 -8.48
C LEU A 61 5.62 -14.95 -7.99
N ALA A 62 5.64 -14.49 -6.75
CA ALA A 62 4.61 -13.62 -6.19
C ALA A 62 4.56 -12.28 -6.95
N LYS A 63 5.73 -11.70 -7.25
CA LYS A 63 5.84 -10.47 -8.05
C LYS A 63 5.26 -10.67 -9.47
N GLU A 64 5.64 -11.74 -10.15
CA GLU A 64 5.11 -12.04 -11.49
C GLU A 64 3.59 -12.28 -11.47
N LYS A 65 3.06 -12.87 -10.41
CA LYS A 65 1.61 -12.98 -10.21
C LYS A 65 0.94 -11.61 -10.16
N VAL A 66 1.49 -10.65 -9.41
CA VAL A 66 0.98 -9.26 -9.40
C VAL A 66 1.08 -8.64 -10.79
N PHE A 67 2.21 -8.77 -11.48
CA PHE A 67 2.42 -8.24 -12.82
C PHE A 67 1.45 -8.84 -13.84
N SER A 68 1.18 -10.14 -13.76
CA SER A 68 0.20 -10.79 -14.63
C SER A 68 -1.21 -10.20 -14.43
N TYR A 69 -1.55 -9.79 -13.23
CA TYR A 69 -2.84 -9.14 -12.94
C TYR A 69 -2.88 -7.68 -13.41
N LEU A 70 -1.75 -6.96 -13.31
CA LEU A 70 -1.64 -5.59 -13.81
C LEU A 70 -1.68 -5.50 -15.34
N ARG A 71 -1.26 -6.55 -16.06
CA ARG A 71 -1.38 -6.64 -17.53
C ARG A 71 -2.81 -6.76 -18.02
N ASP A 72 -3.74 -7.12 -17.13
CA ASP A 72 -5.16 -7.20 -17.50
C ASP A 72 -5.68 -5.78 -17.79
N GLU A 73 -6.33 -5.60 -18.95
CA GLU A 73 -6.87 -4.32 -19.41
C GLU A 73 -7.96 -3.77 -18.47
N HIS A 74 -8.67 -4.65 -17.77
CA HIS A 74 -9.71 -4.27 -16.80
C HIS A 74 -9.15 -3.91 -15.42
N CYS A 75 -7.85 -4.07 -15.19
CA CYS A 75 -7.19 -3.71 -13.94
C CYS A 75 -6.75 -2.25 -13.99
N ASP A 76 -7.30 -1.38 -13.15
CA ASP A 76 -6.96 0.05 -13.09
C ASP A 76 -5.67 0.34 -12.32
N GLY A 77 -5.16 -0.63 -11.56
CA GLY A 77 -3.89 -0.48 -10.87
C GLY A 77 -3.69 -1.35 -9.64
N LEU A 78 -2.66 -0.99 -8.86
CA LEU A 78 -2.22 -1.69 -7.67
C LEU A 78 -2.72 -1.03 -6.40
N SER A 79 -3.13 -1.84 -5.42
CA SER A 79 -3.41 -1.40 -4.04
C SER A 79 -2.54 -2.15 -3.06
N VAL A 80 -1.79 -1.43 -2.23
CA VAL A 80 -0.88 -1.99 -1.23
C VAL A 80 -1.41 -1.67 0.15
N LEU A 81 -1.70 -2.71 0.91
CA LEU A 81 -2.28 -2.62 2.25
C LEU A 81 -1.85 -3.83 3.10
N GLY A 82 -2.48 -4.04 4.23
CA GLY A 82 -2.27 -5.22 5.07
C GLY A 82 -1.74 -4.87 6.45
N GLY A 83 -0.52 -5.28 6.79
CA GLY A 83 0.25 -4.82 7.95
C GLY A 83 0.63 -3.35 7.80
N GLU A 84 1.93 -3.06 7.70
CA GLU A 84 2.40 -1.70 7.44
C GLU A 84 3.34 -1.69 6.23
N PRO A 85 2.90 -1.19 5.06
CA PRO A 85 3.72 -1.18 3.85
C PRO A 85 5.02 -0.40 3.97
N LEU A 86 5.07 0.69 4.75
CA LEU A 86 6.28 1.50 4.88
C LEU A 86 7.38 0.78 5.70
N LEU A 87 7.01 -0.21 6.54
CA LEU A 87 7.98 -1.04 7.25
C LEU A 87 8.71 -2.05 6.34
N GLN A 88 8.24 -2.24 5.10
CA GLN A 88 8.88 -3.15 4.16
C GLN A 88 10.16 -2.56 3.53
N GLY A 89 10.41 -1.27 3.74
CA GLY A 89 11.64 -0.58 3.39
C GLY A 89 11.99 -0.67 1.90
N GLU A 90 13.26 -0.99 1.62
CA GLU A 90 13.80 -1.02 0.24
C GLU A 90 13.10 -2.05 -0.66
N ASP A 91 12.60 -3.17 -0.12
CA ASP A 91 11.89 -4.18 -0.92
C ASP A 91 10.60 -3.60 -1.51
N MET A 92 9.83 -2.88 -0.69
CA MET A 92 8.63 -2.18 -1.16
C MET A 92 8.98 -1.09 -2.18
N LEU A 93 10.00 -0.28 -1.88
CA LEU A 93 10.43 0.79 -2.78
C LEU A 93 10.83 0.25 -4.15
N ASN A 94 11.65 -0.81 -4.18
CA ASN A 94 12.11 -1.43 -5.43
C ASN A 94 10.93 -2.06 -6.19
N PHE A 95 10.03 -2.76 -5.51
CA PHE A 95 8.83 -3.32 -6.12
C PHE A 95 7.95 -2.23 -6.76
N LEU A 96 7.68 -1.12 -6.06
CA LEU A 96 6.86 -0.04 -6.63
C LEU A 96 7.55 0.69 -7.78
N LYS A 97 8.89 0.84 -7.76
CA LYS A 97 9.65 1.36 -8.91
C LYS A 97 9.52 0.46 -10.13
N GLU A 98 9.58 -0.87 -9.95
CA GLU A 98 9.35 -1.81 -11.05
C GLU A 98 7.91 -1.69 -11.58
N VAL A 99 6.90 -1.57 -10.70
CA VAL A 99 5.51 -1.34 -11.13
C VAL A 99 5.39 -0.06 -11.95
N ARG A 100 6.01 1.05 -11.54
CA ARG A 100 6.02 2.31 -12.30
C ARG A 100 6.71 2.18 -13.65
N PHE A 101 7.78 1.41 -13.71
CA PHE A 101 8.52 1.21 -14.95
C PHE A 101 7.74 0.38 -15.99
N TYR A 102 7.12 -0.74 -15.55
CA TYR A 102 6.41 -1.65 -16.45
C TYR A 102 4.96 -1.26 -16.71
N PHE A 103 4.32 -0.52 -15.79
CA PHE A 103 2.91 -0.16 -15.83
C PHE A 103 2.70 1.32 -15.49
N PRO A 104 3.28 2.26 -16.26
CA PRO A 104 3.24 3.69 -15.94
C PRO A 104 1.81 4.27 -15.94
N GLU A 105 0.86 3.64 -16.66
CA GLU A 105 -0.53 4.04 -16.74
C GLU A 105 -1.40 3.55 -15.57
N LYS A 106 -0.91 2.55 -14.81
CA LYS A 106 -1.65 1.98 -13.68
C LYS A 106 -1.48 2.82 -12.43
N THR A 107 -2.59 3.16 -11.78
CA THR A 107 -2.53 3.90 -10.52
C THR A 107 -2.11 3.03 -9.34
N ILE A 108 -1.36 3.60 -8.39
CA ILE A 108 -0.93 2.93 -7.16
C ILE A 108 -1.59 3.60 -5.96
N TRP A 109 -2.27 2.80 -5.14
CA TRP A 109 -2.82 3.18 -3.84
C TRP A 109 -2.03 2.49 -2.73
N LEU A 110 -1.81 3.20 -1.62
CA LEU A 110 -1.12 2.66 -0.45
C LEU A 110 -1.82 3.11 0.83
N TRP A 111 -2.00 2.20 1.79
CA TRP A 111 -2.51 2.49 3.13
C TRP A 111 -1.41 2.36 4.15
N THR A 112 -1.25 3.37 4.99
CA THR A 112 -0.25 3.40 6.06
C THR A 112 -0.82 3.96 7.36
N GLY A 113 -0.34 3.45 8.48
CA GLY A 113 -0.64 4.02 9.80
C GLY A 113 0.21 5.25 10.14
N TYR A 114 1.23 5.57 9.36
CA TYR A 114 2.00 6.81 9.51
C TYR A 114 1.21 7.99 8.95
N GLU A 115 1.45 9.18 9.51
CA GLU A 115 1.00 10.44 8.92
C GLU A 115 2.08 10.96 7.96
N ILE A 116 1.70 11.34 6.73
CA ILE A 116 2.66 11.82 5.72
C ILE A 116 3.50 12.99 6.26
N SER A 117 2.87 13.87 7.05
CA SER A 117 3.52 15.02 7.68
C SER A 117 4.66 14.65 8.62
N SER A 118 4.65 13.43 9.18
CA SER A 118 5.67 12.92 10.09
C SER A 118 6.87 12.29 9.38
N LEU A 119 6.76 12.01 8.08
CA LEU A 119 7.80 11.34 7.32
C LEU A 119 8.94 12.31 6.94
N LYS A 120 10.17 11.86 7.10
CA LYS A 120 11.34 12.63 6.66
C LYS A 120 11.47 12.55 5.14
N LYS A 121 11.59 13.68 4.46
CA LYS A 121 11.65 13.77 2.98
C LYS A 121 12.77 12.93 2.32
N ASN A 122 13.80 12.57 3.07
CA ASN A 122 14.93 11.77 2.56
C ASN A 122 14.91 10.33 3.10
N SER A 123 13.79 9.88 3.66
CA SER A 123 13.65 8.51 4.14
C SER A 123 13.11 7.58 3.06
N VAL A 124 13.35 6.28 3.24
CA VAL A 124 12.82 5.24 2.34
C VAL A 124 11.29 5.27 2.32
N GLU A 125 10.67 5.49 3.47
CA GLU A 125 9.22 5.59 3.61
C GLU A 125 8.64 6.72 2.74
N TYR A 126 9.32 7.88 2.71
CA TYR A 126 8.90 8.99 1.86
C TYR A 126 9.10 8.67 0.38
N GLU A 127 10.21 8.00 0.01
CA GLU A 127 10.43 7.56 -1.37
C GLU A 127 9.41 6.50 -1.81
N ILE A 128 8.93 5.64 -0.90
CA ILE A 128 7.83 4.70 -1.17
C ILE A 128 6.55 5.45 -1.54
N ILE A 129 6.11 6.40 -0.71
CA ILE A 129 4.85 7.13 -0.96
C ILE A 129 4.92 7.99 -2.23
N LYS A 130 6.10 8.47 -2.61
CA LYS A 130 6.29 9.18 -3.90
C LYS A 130 6.01 8.30 -5.12
N GLN A 131 6.11 6.98 -5.00
CA GLN A 131 5.72 6.08 -6.08
C GLN A 131 4.20 5.91 -6.19
N CYS A 132 3.42 6.37 -5.21
CA CYS A 132 1.98 6.19 -5.16
C CYS A 132 1.25 7.40 -5.75
N ASP A 133 0.11 7.16 -6.42
CA ASP A 133 -0.81 8.22 -6.85
C ASP A 133 -1.70 8.66 -5.69
N TYR A 134 -2.07 7.70 -4.84
CA TYR A 134 -2.89 7.95 -3.66
C TYR A 134 -2.31 7.26 -2.43
N VAL A 135 -2.33 7.98 -1.32
CA VAL A 135 -1.94 7.44 0.00
C VAL A 135 -3.06 7.70 0.99
N VAL A 136 -3.50 6.66 1.67
CA VAL A 136 -4.42 6.77 2.81
C VAL A 136 -3.57 6.67 4.05
N ASP A 137 -3.45 7.77 4.79
CA ASP A 137 -2.57 7.88 5.93
C ASP A 137 -3.31 7.94 7.28
N GLY A 138 -2.56 7.66 8.35
CA GLY A 138 -3.05 7.74 9.72
C GLY A 138 -3.55 6.41 10.27
N ARG A 139 -3.33 6.23 11.57
CA ARG A 139 -3.74 5.02 12.30
C ARG A 139 -5.25 4.85 12.32
N PHE A 140 -5.71 3.61 12.17
CA PHE A 140 -7.10 3.29 12.45
C PHE A 140 -7.44 3.58 13.93
N LYS A 141 -8.57 4.25 14.13
CA LYS A 141 -9.14 4.57 15.44
C LYS A 141 -10.58 4.07 15.51
N THR A 142 -10.83 3.13 16.44
CA THR A 142 -12.13 2.48 16.61
C THR A 142 -13.25 3.46 16.91
N ASP A 143 -12.99 4.45 17.76
CA ASP A 143 -13.95 5.49 18.14
C ASP A 143 -14.32 6.44 17.00
N LEU A 144 -13.52 6.46 15.92
CA LEU A 144 -13.73 7.23 14.72
C LEU A 144 -14.09 6.37 13.48
N ALA A 145 -14.33 5.06 13.70
CA ALA A 145 -14.72 4.15 12.65
C ALA A 145 -16.09 4.50 12.06
N GLY A 146 -16.25 4.38 10.75
CA GLY A 146 -17.51 4.74 10.09
C GLY A 146 -17.82 3.85 8.89
N LYS A 147 -19.07 3.35 8.81
CA LYS A 147 -19.53 2.49 7.70
C LYS A 147 -19.63 3.23 6.36
N ASN A 148 -19.73 4.55 6.38
CA ASN A 148 -19.89 5.40 5.20
C ASN A 148 -18.58 6.01 4.71
N LEU A 149 -17.46 5.68 5.36
CA LEU A 149 -16.14 6.15 4.95
C LEU A 149 -15.66 5.35 3.74
N ARG A 150 -15.39 6.06 2.65
CA ARG A 150 -14.90 5.40 1.44
C ARG A 150 -13.40 5.24 1.50
N PHE A 151 -12.89 4.03 1.23
CA PHE A 151 -11.47 3.69 1.17
C PHE A 151 -10.67 3.91 2.47
N ARG A 152 -11.28 4.24 3.58
CA ARG A 152 -10.66 4.44 4.91
C ARG A 152 -11.50 3.82 6.00
N GLY A 153 -10.85 3.37 7.07
CA GLY A 153 -11.52 2.67 8.18
C GLY A 153 -12.06 3.63 9.26
N SER A 154 -11.44 4.81 9.42
CA SER A 154 -11.80 5.79 10.43
C SER A 154 -11.68 7.22 9.89
N SER A 155 -12.47 8.15 10.43
CA SER A 155 -12.61 9.51 9.90
C SER A 155 -11.37 10.40 10.06
N ASN A 156 -10.44 10.02 10.95
CA ASN A 156 -9.14 10.70 11.09
C ASN A 156 -8.14 10.38 9.99
N GLN A 157 -8.37 9.32 9.21
CA GLN A 157 -7.51 8.99 8.09
C GLN A 157 -7.78 9.95 6.92
N ILE A 158 -6.72 10.36 6.23
CA ILE A 158 -6.81 11.30 5.10
C ILE A 158 -6.41 10.56 3.82
N ILE A 159 -7.09 10.85 2.73
CA ILE A 159 -6.71 10.39 1.39
C ILE A 159 -5.93 11.51 0.71
N TRP A 160 -4.69 11.23 0.40
CA TRP A 160 -3.80 12.16 -0.28
C TRP A 160 -3.65 11.77 -1.75
N ARG A 161 -3.73 12.73 -2.65
CA ARG A 161 -3.33 12.59 -4.04
C ARG A 161 -1.92 13.16 -4.22
N ASN A 162 -1.06 12.41 -4.88
CA ASN A 162 0.29 12.82 -5.20
C ASN A 162 0.32 13.57 -6.53
N GLU A 163 0.71 14.83 -6.50
CA GLU A 163 0.95 15.65 -7.68
C GLU A 163 2.45 15.97 -7.78
N ASN A 164 3.21 15.08 -8.43
CA ASN A 164 4.65 15.22 -8.63
C ASN A 164 5.45 15.42 -7.31
N GLY A 165 5.11 14.65 -6.28
CA GLY A 165 5.74 14.73 -4.95
C GLY A 165 5.08 15.73 -3.99
N ASN A 166 4.08 16.47 -4.45
CA ASN A 166 3.22 17.29 -3.59
C ASN A 166 1.94 16.52 -3.25
N PHE A 167 1.72 16.27 -1.97
CA PHE A 167 0.53 15.57 -1.49
C PHE A 167 -0.56 16.58 -1.16
N ILE A 168 -1.69 16.49 -1.87
CA ILE A 168 -2.87 17.30 -1.64
C ILE A 168 -4.04 16.42 -1.20
N GLU A 169 -4.87 16.92 -0.29
CA GLU A 169 -6.03 16.19 0.23
C GLU A 169 -7.05 15.94 -0.89
N ALA A 170 -7.40 14.67 -1.10
CA ALA A 170 -8.27 14.24 -2.19
C ALA A 170 -9.75 14.15 -1.75
N ASN A 171 -10.32 15.26 -1.28
CA ASN A 171 -11.70 15.35 -0.79
C ASN A 171 -12.75 15.07 -1.88
N ASP A 172 -12.39 15.21 -3.15
CA ASP A 172 -13.24 14.96 -4.29
C ASP A 172 -13.48 13.47 -4.58
N ILE A 173 -12.58 12.59 -4.14
CA ILE A 173 -12.69 11.14 -4.38
C ILE A 173 -13.92 10.53 -3.71
N GLU A 174 -14.27 10.99 -2.51
CA GLU A 174 -15.42 10.48 -1.77
C GLU A 174 -16.74 10.89 -2.44
N ASN A 175 -16.75 12.01 -3.15
CA ASN A 175 -17.93 12.61 -3.79
C ASN A 175 -18.02 12.35 -5.30
N ASN A 176 -16.99 11.77 -5.91
CA ASN A 176 -16.93 11.60 -7.35
C ASN A 176 -17.91 10.52 -7.85
N GLU A 177 -18.88 10.93 -8.66
CA GLU A 177 -19.93 10.05 -9.21
C GLU A 177 -19.39 8.90 -10.08
N ARG A 178 -18.20 9.06 -10.70
CA ARG A 178 -17.55 7.97 -11.44
C ARG A 178 -17.29 6.73 -10.61
N PHE A 179 -17.26 6.89 -9.29
CA PHE A 179 -16.98 5.81 -8.33
C PHE A 179 -18.16 5.51 -7.41
N LYS A 180 -19.30 6.15 -7.62
CA LYS A 180 -20.57 5.73 -7.01
C LYS A 180 -21.03 4.47 -7.72
N LYS A 181 -21.21 3.42 -6.97
CA LYS A 181 -21.89 2.18 -7.42
C LYS A 181 -23.38 2.35 -7.29
#